data_f552b3b46664ecd56ab2eec90f0df3de
#
_entry.id   f552b3b46664ecd56ab2eec90f0df3de
#
_cell.length_a   1.000
_cell.length_b   1.000
_cell.length_c   1.000
_cell.angle_alpha   90.00
_cell.angle_beta   90.00
_cell.angle_gamma   90.00
#
_symmetry.space_group_name_H-M   'P 1'
#
loop_
_entity.id
_entity.type
_entity.pdbx_description
1 polymer ?
#
loop_
_entity_poly.entity_id
_entity_poly.type
_entity_poly.pdbx_seq_one_letter_code
_entity_poly.pdbx_strand_id
1 'polypeptide(L)'
;DIAAAILTITSSRQEQVAFTTPLYSDVKELLVSGPSSPNVKSLEQLSGKTVFVRRSSSYYESLQALNARFAKASLPPVILQEAPEALEDEDLLEMLNAGLIPLIVVDRHKAIFWKQVFPKIQVHEDVVLRDGGSIAWAVRKDNPQLLAVLNTFVKNNRQGSTLGNTILLRYLKSATYVKNAAANRERAKF
;
A
#
# COMPACT_ATOMS: atom_id res chain seq x y z
N ASP A 1 -7.68 2.08 22.60
CA ASP A 1 -8.17 2.23 21.23
C ASP A 1 -7.15 2.87 20.30
N ILE A 2 -6.23 2.04 19.85
CA ILE A 2 -5.16 2.41 18.92
C ILE A 2 -5.26 1.51 17.70
N ALA A 3 -5.21 2.08 16.49
CA ALA A 3 -4.93 1.37 15.26
C ALA A 3 -3.43 1.52 14.95
N ALA A 4 -2.63 0.60 15.46
CA ALA A 4 -1.18 0.54 15.23
C ALA A 4 -0.90 -0.22 13.92
N ALA A 5 -1.36 0.32 12.81
CA ALA A 5 -1.24 -0.25 11.48
C ALA A 5 -0.48 0.69 10.52
N ILE A 6 -0.20 0.20 9.32
CA ILE A 6 0.39 1.00 8.24
C ILE A 6 -0.74 1.79 7.56
N LEU A 7 -1.17 2.88 8.21
CA LEU A 7 -2.27 3.71 7.72
C LEU A 7 -1.73 4.97 7.05
N THR A 8 -2.04 5.14 5.77
CA THR A 8 -1.78 6.39 5.06
C THR A 8 -2.69 7.49 5.61
N ILE A 9 -2.10 8.63 5.96
CA ILE A 9 -2.84 9.83 6.36
C ILE A 9 -3.54 10.38 5.12
N THR A 10 -4.87 10.47 5.17
CA THR A 10 -5.69 11.14 4.15
C THR A 10 -6.63 12.13 4.82
N SER A 11 -7.10 13.13 4.07
CA SER A 11 -8.04 14.13 4.59
C SER A 11 -9.33 13.47 5.09
N SER A 12 -9.86 12.50 4.36
CA SER A 12 -11.06 11.75 4.74
C SER A 12 -10.88 11.01 6.08
N ARG A 13 -9.74 10.36 6.28
CA ARG A 13 -9.43 9.67 7.54
C ARG A 13 -9.21 10.64 8.70
N GLN A 14 -8.59 11.81 8.44
CA GLN A 14 -8.40 12.85 9.46
C GLN A 14 -9.70 13.46 9.98
N GLU A 15 -10.78 13.36 9.21
CA GLU A 15 -12.12 13.74 9.68
C GLU A 15 -12.64 12.79 10.77
N GLN A 16 -12.21 11.53 10.77
CA GLN A 16 -12.72 10.48 11.66
C GLN A 16 -11.79 10.18 12.84
N VAL A 17 -10.48 10.24 12.63
CA VAL A 17 -9.46 9.87 13.63
C VAL A 17 -8.38 10.93 13.76
N ALA A 18 -7.65 10.88 14.89
CA ALA A 18 -6.41 11.63 15.06
C ALA A 18 -5.21 10.72 14.74
N PHE A 19 -4.24 11.24 14.01
CA PHE A 19 -3.02 10.53 13.66
C PHE A 19 -1.85 10.92 14.56
N THR A 20 -0.97 9.98 14.85
CA THR A 20 0.34 10.29 15.45
C THR A 20 1.21 11.07 14.46
N THR A 21 2.34 11.60 14.94
CA THR A 21 3.43 11.97 14.05
C THR A 21 3.76 10.79 13.12
N PRO A 22 4.10 11.06 11.84
CA PRO A 22 4.39 9.98 10.90
C PRO A 22 5.54 9.07 11.33
N LEU A 23 5.34 7.76 11.17
CA LEU A 23 6.40 6.77 11.27
C LEU A 23 7.27 6.78 10.00
N TYR A 24 6.62 6.97 8.84
CA TYR A 24 7.25 7.07 7.53
C TYR A 24 6.66 8.25 6.77
N SER A 25 7.51 8.95 6.02
CA SER A 25 7.13 10.01 5.07
C SER A 25 7.64 9.65 3.67
N ASP A 26 7.24 10.44 2.69
CA ASP A 26 7.62 10.26 1.28
C ASP A 26 7.20 8.89 0.70
N VAL A 27 6.06 8.41 1.15
CA VAL A 27 5.46 7.17 0.65
C VAL A 27 4.83 7.42 -0.71
N LYS A 28 5.14 6.56 -1.68
CA LYS A 28 4.57 6.58 -3.02
C LYS A 28 3.61 5.42 -3.19
N GLU A 29 2.44 5.70 -3.78
CA GLU A 29 1.50 4.67 -4.25
C GLU A 29 1.79 4.40 -5.73
N LEU A 30 2.17 3.18 -6.07
CA LEU A 30 2.60 2.77 -7.40
C LEU A 30 1.66 1.76 -8.03
N LEU A 31 1.60 1.78 -9.35
CA LEU A 31 1.00 0.69 -10.12
C LEU A 31 1.87 -0.56 -10.06
N VAL A 32 1.23 -1.71 -9.87
CA VAL A 32 1.84 -3.04 -10.00
C VAL A 32 0.99 -3.89 -10.94
N SER A 33 1.65 -4.59 -11.85
CA SER A 33 1.01 -5.43 -12.87
C SER A 33 1.41 -6.90 -12.74
N GLY A 34 0.51 -7.79 -13.16
CA GLY A 34 0.75 -9.22 -13.28
C GLY A 34 1.27 -9.65 -14.65
N PRO A 35 1.57 -10.94 -14.85
CA PRO A 35 2.17 -11.45 -16.10
C PRO A 35 1.25 -11.34 -17.32
N SER A 36 -0.07 -11.32 -17.12
CA SER A 36 -1.07 -11.19 -18.20
C SER A 36 -1.55 -9.76 -18.41
N SER A 37 -0.91 -8.79 -17.76
CA SER A 37 -1.35 -7.40 -17.78
C SER A 37 -0.84 -6.64 -19.00
N PRO A 38 -1.58 -5.62 -19.45
CA PRO A 38 -1.06 -4.71 -20.47
C PRO A 38 0.15 -3.95 -19.93
N ASN A 39 1.09 -3.64 -20.83
CA ASN A 39 2.21 -2.77 -20.49
C ASN A 39 1.70 -1.34 -20.28
N VAL A 40 1.87 -0.81 -19.08
CA VAL A 40 1.44 0.55 -18.66
C VAL A 40 2.68 1.34 -18.29
N LYS A 41 2.90 2.46 -18.98
CA LYS A 41 4.08 3.33 -18.80
C LYS A 41 3.73 4.72 -18.26
N SER A 42 2.44 5.08 -18.23
CA SER A 42 1.98 6.36 -17.69
C SER A 42 0.59 6.23 -17.08
N LEU A 43 0.19 7.22 -16.28
CA LEU A 43 -1.15 7.28 -15.67
C LEU A 43 -2.26 7.32 -16.72
N GLU A 44 -2.05 8.02 -17.85
CA GLU A 44 -3.05 8.16 -18.92
C GLU A 44 -3.37 6.80 -19.57
N GLN A 45 -2.41 5.89 -19.60
CA GLN A 45 -2.60 4.55 -20.14
C GLN A 45 -3.47 3.65 -19.24
N LEU A 46 -3.78 4.09 -18.02
CA LEU A 46 -4.78 3.43 -17.14
C LEU A 46 -6.22 3.71 -17.58
N SER A 47 -6.45 4.68 -18.46
CA SER A 47 -7.78 5.00 -18.97
C SER A 47 -8.45 3.76 -19.57
N GLY A 48 -9.66 3.45 -19.10
CA GLY A 48 -10.44 2.29 -19.52
C GLY A 48 -9.92 0.94 -19.04
N LYS A 49 -8.85 0.88 -18.24
CA LYS A 49 -8.32 -0.37 -17.70
C LYS A 49 -8.92 -0.71 -16.33
N THR A 50 -8.97 -1.99 -16.03
CA THR A 50 -9.47 -2.49 -14.73
C THR A 50 -8.33 -2.55 -13.73
N VAL A 51 -8.53 -1.94 -12.57
CA VAL A 51 -7.63 -1.99 -11.42
C VAL A 51 -8.39 -2.57 -10.23
N PHE A 52 -7.85 -3.61 -9.62
CA PHE A 52 -8.41 -4.22 -8.40
C PHE A 52 -7.97 -3.43 -7.19
N VAL A 53 -8.92 -3.12 -6.28
CA VAL A 53 -8.65 -2.25 -5.14
C VAL A 53 -9.66 -2.46 -4.03
N ARG A 54 -9.23 -2.44 -2.76
CA ARG A 54 -10.14 -2.42 -1.60
C ARG A 54 -10.71 -1.02 -1.45
N ARG A 55 -12.00 -0.93 -1.19
CA ARG A 55 -12.70 0.36 -1.06
C ARG A 55 -12.20 1.20 0.13
N SER A 56 -11.80 0.55 1.23
CA SER A 56 -11.29 1.21 2.44
C SER A 56 -9.84 1.71 2.32
N SER A 57 -9.13 1.36 1.23
CA SER A 57 -7.73 1.71 1.04
C SER A 57 -7.53 3.17 0.59
N SER A 58 -6.37 3.75 0.90
CA SER A 58 -5.96 5.06 0.34
C SER A 58 -5.79 4.99 -1.18
N TYR A 59 -5.50 3.81 -1.71
CA TYR A 59 -5.37 3.58 -3.15
C TYR A 59 -6.67 3.81 -3.90
N TYR A 60 -7.82 3.46 -3.28
CA TYR A 60 -9.14 3.75 -3.83
C TYR A 60 -9.37 5.26 -3.97
N GLU A 61 -9.03 6.04 -2.93
CA GLU A 61 -9.10 7.51 -2.96
C GLU A 61 -8.20 8.08 -4.08
N SER A 62 -6.99 7.56 -4.25
CA SER A 62 -6.06 7.98 -5.29
C SER A 62 -6.57 7.69 -6.70
N LEU A 63 -7.18 6.51 -6.91
CA LEU A 63 -7.80 6.14 -8.18
C LEU A 63 -9.04 6.99 -8.47
N GLN A 64 -9.85 7.32 -7.48
CA GLN A 64 -10.98 8.26 -7.65
C GLN A 64 -10.49 9.66 -8.05
N ALA A 65 -9.41 10.15 -7.42
CA ALA A 65 -8.80 11.43 -7.80
C ALA A 65 -8.26 11.39 -9.23
N LEU A 66 -7.66 10.28 -9.67
CA LEU A 66 -7.24 10.08 -11.06
C LEU A 66 -8.44 10.09 -12.00
N ASN A 67 -9.55 9.42 -11.66
CA ASN A 67 -10.77 9.41 -12.46
C ASN A 67 -11.39 10.81 -12.58
N ALA A 68 -11.33 11.62 -11.53
CA ALA A 68 -11.76 13.02 -11.61
C ALA A 68 -10.88 13.86 -12.57
N ARG A 69 -9.58 13.57 -12.65
CA ARG A 69 -8.68 14.17 -13.66
C ARG A 69 -9.02 13.70 -15.07
N PHE A 70 -9.27 12.41 -15.25
CA PHE A 70 -9.64 11.83 -16.56
C PHE A 70 -10.95 12.42 -17.07
N ALA A 71 -11.94 12.61 -16.20
CA ALA A 71 -13.21 13.26 -16.58
C ALA A 71 -12.99 14.68 -17.13
N LYS A 72 -12.11 15.48 -16.48
CA LYS A 72 -11.74 16.82 -16.97
C LYS A 72 -11.00 16.80 -18.31
N ALA A 73 -10.25 15.72 -18.58
CA ALA A 73 -9.52 15.51 -19.84
C ALA A 73 -10.33 14.76 -20.91
N SER A 74 -11.62 14.48 -20.65
CA SER A 74 -12.49 13.68 -21.53
C SER A 74 -11.94 12.29 -21.84
N LEU A 75 -11.19 11.72 -20.90
CA LEU A 75 -10.68 10.35 -20.99
C LEU A 75 -11.64 9.37 -20.27
N PRO A 76 -11.80 8.14 -20.78
CA PRO A 76 -12.49 7.07 -20.06
C PRO A 76 -11.93 6.86 -18.67
N PRO A 77 -12.77 6.63 -17.64
CA PRO A 77 -12.28 6.38 -16.28
C PRO A 77 -11.55 5.04 -16.17
N VAL A 78 -10.68 4.92 -15.18
CA VAL A 78 -10.19 3.62 -14.69
C VAL A 78 -11.38 2.84 -14.12
N ILE A 79 -11.52 1.58 -14.48
CA ILE A 79 -12.56 0.69 -13.96
C ILE A 79 -12.07 0.16 -12.60
N LEU A 80 -12.71 0.59 -11.51
CA LEU A 80 -12.38 0.15 -10.16
C LEU A 80 -13.13 -1.16 -9.87
N GLN A 81 -12.39 -2.26 -9.86
CA GLN A 81 -12.92 -3.56 -9.45
C GLN A 81 -12.69 -3.71 -7.95
N GLU A 82 -13.77 -3.61 -7.17
CA GLU A 82 -13.66 -3.73 -5.72
C GLU A 82 -13.26 -5.16 -5.32
N ALA A 83 -12.19 -5.27 -4.58
CA ALA A 83 -11.74 -6.50 -3.93
C ALA A 83 -12.42 -6.65 -2.56
N PRO A 84 -12.68 -7.88 -2.10
CA PRO A 84 -13.18 -8.12 -0.76
C PRO A 84 -12.30 -7.47 0.32
N GLU A 85 -12.92 -6.82 1.30
CA GLU A 85 -12.20 -6.12 2.39
C GLU A 85 -11.39 -7.05 3.30
N ALA A 86 -11.69 -8.35 3.28
CA ALA A 86 -10.94 -9.38 4.02
C ALA A 86 -9.59 -9.71 3.39
N LEU A 87 -9.35 -9.32 2.12
CA LEU A 87 -8.06 -9.51 1.46
C LEU A 87 -7.12 -8.37 1.85
N GLU A 88 -5.89 -8.72 2.18
CA GLU A 88 -4.83 -7.74 2.41
C GLU A 88 -4.02 -7.46 1.12
N ASP A 89 -3.11 -6.48 1.16
CA ASP A 89 -2.33 -6.10 -0.02
C ASP A 89 -1.47 -7.27 -0.53
N GLU A 90 -0.96 -8.11 0.38
CA GLU A 90 -0.20 -9.32 0.03
C GLU A 90 -1.03 -10.37 -0.69
N ASP A 91 -2.30 -10.54 -0.33
CA ASP A 91 -3.21 -11.47 -1.02
C ASP A 91 -3.45 -10.99 -2.46
N LEU A 92 -3.67 -9.70 -2.64
CA LEU A 92 -3.81 -9.11 -3.97
C LEU A 92 -2.53 -9.21 -4.80
N LEU A 93 -1.36 -9.07 -4.19
CA LEU A 93 -0.06 -9.24 -4.86
C LEU A 93 0.17 -10.72 -5.24
N GLU A 94 -0.26 -11.68 -4.41
CA GLU A 94 -0.23 -13.11 -4.75
C GLU A 94 -1.14 -13.43 -5.93
N MET A 95 -2.38 -12.94 -5.91
CA MET A 95 -3.34 -13.08 -7.02
C MET A 95 -2.79 -12.46 -8.31
N LEU A 96 -2.15 -11.30 -8.22
CA LEU A 96 -1.48 -10.63 -9.33
C LEU A 96 -0.34 -11.49 -9.89
N ASN A 97 0.50 -12.06 -9.02
CA ASN A 97 1.60 -12.97 -9.41
C ASN A 97 1.09 -14.25 -10.07
N ALA A 98 -0.07 -14.75 -9.63
CA ALA A 98 -0.73 -15.91 -10.23
C ALA A 98 -1.41 -15.58 -11.59
N GLY A 99 -1.52 -14.29 -11.96
CA GLY A 99 -2.20 -13.85 -13.19
C GLY A 99 -3.73 -13.84 -13.10
N LEU A 100 -4.28 -13.92 -11.89
CA LEU A 100 -5.72 -13.91 -11.63
C LEU A 100 -6.34 -12.52 -11.75
N ILE A 101 -5.57 -11.49 -11.45
CA ILE A 101 -5.95 -10.09 -11.59
C ILE A 101 -4.87 -9.34 -12.37
N PRO A 102 -5.22 -8.30 -13.16
CA PRO A 102 -4.26 -7.64 -14.05
C PRO A 102 -3.44 -6.57 -13.37
N LEU A 103 -4.07 -5.67 -12.60
CA LEU A 103 -3.47 -4.44 -12.08
C LEU A 103 -3.95 -4.17 -10.67
N ILE A 104 -3.05 -3.71 -9.83
CA ILE A 104 -3.34 -3.16 -8.49
C ILE A 104 -2.50 -1.91 -8.24
N VAL A 105 -2.85 -1.19 -7.18
CA VAL A 105 -2.04 -0.09 -6.64
C VAL A 105 -1.65 -0.43 -5.21
N VAL A 106 -0.38 -0.29 -4.87
CA VAL A 106 0.12 -0.46 -3.51
C VAL A 106 1.26 0.51 -3.21
N ASP A 107 1.57 0.69 -1.94
CA ASP A 107 2.73 1.46 -1.52
C ASP A 107 4.04 0.86 -2.06
N ARG A 108 4.93 1.74 -2.52
CA ARG A 108 6.24 1.36 -3.08
C ARG A 108 7.01 0.38 -2.20
N HIS A 109 7.07 0.61 -0.89
CA HIS A 109 7.81 -0.25 0.02
C HIS A 109 7.25 -1.67 0.10
N LYS A 110 5.91 -1.83 0.04
CA LYS A 110 5.25 -3.14 -0.05
C LYS A 110 5.53 -3.81 -1.40
N ALA A 111 5.38 -3.06 -2.51
CA ALA A 111 5.66 -3.57 -3.85
C ALA A 111 7.09 -4.12 -3.97
N ILE A 112 8.08 -3.37 -3.52
CA ILE A 112 9.50 -3.77 -3.56
C ILE A 112 9.78 -4.97 -2.65
N PHE A 113 9.18 -5.02 -1.45
CA PHE A 113 9.32 -6.16 -0.54
C PHE A 113 8.75 -7.43 -1.18
N TRP A 114 7.50 -7.40 -1.63
CA TRP A 114 6.83 -8.57 -2.17
C TRP A 114 7.32 -8.99 -3.56
N LYS A 115 7.93 -8.09 -4.34
CA LYS A 115 8.64 -8.44 -5.57
C LYS A 115 9.74 -9.49 -5.35
N GLN A 116 10.33 -9.55 -4.16
CA GLN A 116 11.32 -10.55 -3.80
C GLN A 116 10.71 -11.95 -3.62
N VAL A 117 9.41 -12.04 -3.33
CA VAL A 117 8.64 -13.27 -3.10
C VAL A 117 7.85 -13.66 -4.34
N PHE A 118 7.27 -12.67 -5.02
CA PHE A 118 6.41 -12.82 -6.19
C PHE A 118 7.16 -12.36 -7.46
N PRO A 119 7.95 -13.25 -8.11
CA PRO A 119 8.85 -12.83 -9.19
C PRO A 119 8.14 -12.40 -10.48
N LYS A 120 6.87 -12.78 -10.69
CA LYS A 120 6.12 -12.47 -11.91
C LYS A 120 5.44 -11.09 -11.89
N ILE A 121 5.33 -10.43 -10.73
CA ILE A 121 4.78 -9.07 -10.68
C ILE A 121 5.78 -8.08 -11.24
N GLN A 122 5.28 -7.01 -11.84
CA GLN A 122 6.08 -5.88 -12.31
C GLN A 122 5.68 -4.60 -11.56
N VAL A 123 6.64 -3.94 -10.93
CA VAL A 123 6.47 -2.66 -10.25
C VAL A 123 6.79 -1.54 -11.25
N HIS A 124 5.86 -0.61 -11.42
CA HIS A 124 6.00 0.52 -12.35
C HIS A 124 6.39 1.77 -11.57
N GLU A 125 7.70 1.99 -11.38
CA GLU A 125 8.25 3.11 -10.59
C GLU A 125 7.86 4.49 -11.14
N ASP A 126 7.58 4.57 -12.44
CA ASP A 126 7.21 5.82 -13.12
C ASP A 126 5.68 6.07 -13.13
N VAL A 127 4.87 5.08 -12.72
CA VAL A 127 3.41 5.20 -12.68
C VAL A 127 2.96 5.43 -11.23
N VAL A 128 3.07 6.68 -10.80
CA VAL A 128 2.84 7.11 -9.42
C VAL A 128 1.46 7.74 -9.29
N LEU A 129 0.57 7.14 -8.49
CA LEU A 129 -0.78 7.66 -8.24
C LEU A 129 -0.79 8.72 -7.14
N ARG A 130 0.02 8.53 -6.10
CA ARG A 130 0.24 9.50 -5.02
C ARG A 130 1.72 9.54 -4.68
N ASP A 131 2.24 10.74 -4.44
CA ASP A 131 3.60 10.99 -3.94
C ASP A 131 3.55 11.76 -2.62
N GLY A 132 4.61 11.67 -1.84
CA GLY A 132 4.75 12.40 -0.57
C GLY A 132 3.78 11.96 0.53
N GLY A 133 3.20 10.76 0.43
CA GLY A 133 2.33 10.21 1.45
C GLY A 133 3.02 10.05 2.81
N SER A 134 2.24 10.03 3.88
CA SER A 134 2.73 9.78 5.25
C SER A 134 1.94 8.66 5.89
N ILE A 135 2.63 7.79 6.62
CA ILE A 135 2.05 6.66 7.36
C ILE A 135 2.17 6.91 8.85
N ALA A 136 1.07 6.72 9.57
CA ALA A 136 1.00 6.92 11.02
C ALA A 136 0.04 5.92 11.66
N TRP A 137 0.09 5.85 13.00
CA TRP A 137 -0.94 5.20 13.80
C TRP A 137 -2.12 6.13 14.02
N ALA A 138 -3.30 5.56 14.19
CA ALA A 138 -4.52 6.32 14.44
C ALA A 138 -5.09 6.04 15.82
N VAL A 139 -5.66 7.08 16.43
CA VAL A 139 -6.39 7.03 17.70
C VAL A 139 -7.70 7.78 17.58
N ARG A 140 -8.64 7.57 18.50
CA ARG A 140 -9.84 8.38 18.57
C ARG A 140 -9.51 9.84 18.87
N LYS A 141 -10.26 10.76 18.28
CA LYS A 141 -10.06 12.21 18.45
C LYS A 141 -10.28 12.69 19.88
N ASP A 142 -11.11 11.99 20.62
CA ASP A 142 -11.47 12.33 22.01
C ASP A 142 -10.42 11.87 23.06
N ASN A 143 -9.26 11.35 22.61
CA ASN A 143 -8.19 10.91 23.51
C ASN A 143 -6.83 11.60 23.22
N PRO A 144 -6.73 12.92 23.47
CA PRO A 144 -5.49 13.67 23.22
C PRO A 144 -4.33 13.25 24.13
N GLN A 145 -4.62 12.71 25.31
CA GLN A 145 -3.59 12.23 26.24
C GLN A 145 -2.87 11.01 25.67
N LEU A 146 -3.62 10.02 25.15
CA LEU A 146 -3.05 8.87 24.49
C LEU A 146 -2.24 9.27 23.25
N LEU A 147 -2.76 10.21 22.46
CA LEU A 147 -2.05 10.75 21.28
C LEU A 147 -0.70 11.36 21.67
N ALA A 148 -0.63 12.11 22.77
CA ALA A 148 0.62 12.73 23.25
C ALA A 148 1.67 11.68 23.66
N VAL A 149 1.24 10.62 24.37
CA VAL A 149 2.11 9.50 24.76
C VAL A 149 2.65 8.78 23.52
N LEU A 150 1.77 8.47 22.56
CA LEU A 150 2.16 7.80 21.33
C LEU A 150 3.08 8.66 20.47
N ASN A 151 2.86 9.96 20.39
CA ASN A 151 3.75 10.87 19.67
C ASN A 151 5.15 10.87 20.26
N THR A 152 5.28 10.84 21.58
CA THR A 152 6.57 10.71 22.27
C THR A 152 7.24 9.39 21.92
N PHE A 153 6.48 8.27 21.95
CA PHE A 153 6.99 6.96 21.59
C PHE A 153 7.47 6.93 20.13
N VAL A 154 6.63 7.39 19.20
CA VAL A 154 6.95 7.41 17.75
C VAL A 154 8.19 8.26 17.49
N LYS A 155 8.28 9.45 18.08
CA LYS A 155 9.44 10.34 17.92
C LYS A 155 10.76 9.63 18.27
N ASN A 156 10.75 8.82 19.32
CA ASN A 156 11.94 8.15 19.83
C ASN A 156 12.25 6.81 19.11
N ASN A 157 11.27 6.23 18.42
CA ASN A 157 11.35 4.87 17.88
C ASN A 157 11.06 4.76 16.38
N ARG A 158 10.83 5.86 15.68
CA ARG A 158 10.62 5.88 14.22
C ARG A 158 11.89 5.56 13.44
N GLN A 159 11.79 5.46 12.14
CA GLN A 159 12.93 5.36 11.23
C GLN A 159 13.97 6.45 11.54
N GLY A 160 15.24 6.06 11.61
CA GLY A 160 16.35 6.91 12.05
C GLY A 160 16.79 6.64 13.51
N SER A 161 15.93 6.05 14.35
CA SER A 161 16.33 5.53 15.67
C SER A 161 16.90 4.12 15.57
N THR A 162 17.61 3.68 16.61
CA THR A 162 18.17 2.31 16.66
C THR A 162 17.06 1.25 16.55
N LEU A 163 15.98 1.38 17.33
CA LEU A 163 14.87 0.44 17.30
C LEU A 163 14.13 0.48 15.96
N GLY A 164 13.79 1.68 15.46
CA GLY A 164 13.10 1.86 14.19
C GLY A 164 13.89 1.29 13.02
N ASN A 165 15.19 1.51 12.97
CA ASN A 165 16.06 0.94 11.93
C ASN A 165 16.17 -0.58 12.04
N THR A 166 16.25 -1.12 13.25
CA THR A 166 16.29 -2.59 13.48
C THR A 166 14.99 -3.25 12.99
N ILE A 167 13.83 -2.68 13.32
CA ILE A 167 12.53 -3.18 12.86
C ILE A 167 12.44 -3.10 11.34
N LEU A 168 12.81 -1.97 10.75
CA LEU A 168 12.79 -1.76 9.30
C LEU A 168 13.64 -2.80 8.57
N LEU A 169 14.88 -3.02 9.03
CA LEU A 169 15.80 -3.99 8.43
C LEU A 169 15.25 -5.42 8.54
N ARG A 170 14.73 -5.78 9.72
CA ARG A 170 14.29 -7.15 9.98
C ARG A 170 13.00 -7.52 9.23
N TYR A 171 12.01 -6.61 9.20
CA TYR A 171 10.65 -6.93 8.76
C TYR A 171 10.26 -6.33 7.41
N LEU A 172 10.89 -5.23 6.98
CA LEU A 172 10.52 -4.56 5.73
C LEU A 172 11.60 -4.64 4.63
N LYS A 173 12.83 -5.03 4.98
CA LYS A 173 13.90 -5.20 3.97
C LYS A 173 14.30 -6.65 3.73
N SER A 174 14.03 -7.56 4.67
CA SER A 174 14.40 -8.97 4.53
C SER A 174 13.17 -9.85 4.30
N ALA A 175 13.08 -10.45 3.12
CA ALA A 175 12.04 -11.43 2.78
C ALA A 175 12.40 -12.88 3.21
N THR A 176 13.49 -13.09 3.94
CA THR A 176 13.99 -14.44 4.27
C THR A 176 12.96 -15.29 5.00
N TYR A 177 12.30 -14.72 6.01
CA TYR A 177 11.27 -15.44 6.76
C TYR A 177 10.05 -15.81 5.91
N VAL A 178 9.60 -14.89 5.04
CA VAL A 178 8.45 -15.11 4.17
C VAL A 178 8.76 -16.14 3.11
N LYS A 179 9.95 -16.09 2.50
CA LYS A 179 10.41 -17.10 1.52
C LYS A 179 10.48 -18.50 2.15
N ASN A 180 11.00 -18.61 3.35
CA ASN A 180 11.06 -19.90 4.06
C ASN A 180 9.66 -20.41 4.42
N ALA A 181 8.74 -19.55 4.83
CA ALA A 181 7.36 -19.93 5.11
C ALA A 181 6.64 -20.40 3.84
N ALA A 182 6.80 -19.73 2.72
CA ALA A 182 6.23 -20.12 1.43
C ALA A 182 6.79 -21.48 0.96
N ALA A 183 8.11 -21.67 1.02
CA ALA A 183 8.76 -22.93 0.67
C ALA A 183 8.31 -24.11 1.56
N ASN A 184 8.09 -23.87 2.85
CA ASN A 184 7.59 -24.88 3.78
C ASN A 184 6.11 -25.22 3.52
N ARG A 185 5.28 -24.26 3.11
CA ARG A 185 3.88 -24.53 2.68
C ARG A 185 3.82 -25.41 1.44
N GLU A 186 4.69 -25.19 0.47
CA GLU A 186 4.77 -26.05 -0.71
C GLU A 186 5.22 -27.48 -0.36
N ARG A 187 6.20 -27.63 0.54
CA ARG A 187 6.66 -28.96 1.01
C ARG A 187 5.59 -29.71 1.83
N ALA A 188 4.73 -29.01 2.54
CA ALA A 188 3.67 -29.62 3.35
C ALA A 188 2.45 -30.10 2.52
N LYS A 189 2.42 -29.83 1.22
CA LYS A 189 1.39 -30.31 0.28
C LYS A 189 1.68 -31.68 -0.33
N PHE A 190 2.83 -32.28 -0.03
CA PHE A 190 3.26 -33.62 -0.40
C PHE A 190 3.43 -34.51 0.84
#